data_ac06fe6c31837785b9ee66987a1f34a1
#
_entry.id   ac06fe6c31837785b9ee66987a1f34a1
#
_cell.length_a   1.000
_cell.length_b   1.000
_cell.length_c   1.000
_cell.angle_alpha   90.00
_cell.angle_beta   90.00
_cell.angle_gamma   90.00
#
_symmetry.space_group_name_H-M   'P 1'
#
loop_
_entity.id
_entity.type
_entity.pdbx_description
1 polymer ?
#
loop_
_entity_poly.entity_id
_entity_poly.type
_entity_poly.pdbx_seq_one_letter_code
_entity_poly.pdbx_strand_id
1 'polypeptide(L)'
;MYPFKFNPILKSTIWGGEKIIPFKHLNIEQPQVGESWEISNVPGDESVVANGTEAGKNLSQLVKEYKGSLVGDSNYQRFGDNFPLLIKFIDACDDLSIQVHPDDELAKKRHNSMGKTEMWYVIDNAGGKAHLRSGLSKKIKIGRARV
;
A
#
# COMPACT_ATOMS: atom_id res chain seq x y z
N MET A 1 -25.35 -3.51 -1.09
CA MET A 1 -23.88 -3.68 -1.32
C MET A 1 -23.44 -4.92 -0.55
N TYR A 2 -22.51 -5.71 -1.08
CA TYR A 2 -21.93 -6.89 -0.44
C TYR A 2 -20.44 -6.65 -0.17
N PRO A 3 -19.76 -7.43 0.68
CA PRO A 3 -18.32 -7.29 0.91
C PRO A 3 -17.53 -7.64 -0.36
N PHE A 4 -16.76 -6.67 -0.86
CA PHE A 4 -15.86 -6.88 -1.99
C PHE A 4 -14.59 -7.59 -1.55
N LYS A 5 -14.16 -8.56 -2.37
CA LYS A 5 -12.81 -9.15 -2.32
C LYS A 5 -12.05 -8.67 -3.54
N PHE A 6 -10.78 -8.36 -3.36
CA PHE A 6 -9.92 -7.92 -4.45
C PHE A 6 -8.87 -8.98 -4.78
N ASN A 7 -8.49 -9.03 -6.05
CA ASN A 7 -7.31 -9.78 -6.45
C ASN A 7 -6.06 -9.07 -5.89
N PRO A 8 -5.16 -9.77 -5.21
CA PRO A 8 -3.92 -9.15 -4.72
C PRO A 8 -3.01 -8.78 -5.90
N ILE A 9 -2.34 -7.64 -5.79
CA ILE A 9 -1.32 -7.21 -6.75
C ILE A 9 0.03 -7.54 -6.15
N LEU A 10 0.72 -8.53 -6.71
CA LEU A 10 2.00 -8.98 -6.21
C LEU A 10 3.15 -8.25 -6.88
N LYS A 11 4.09 -7.78 -6.07
CA LYS A 11 5.29 -7.06 -6.52
C LYS A 11 6.54 -7.84 -6.10
N SER A 12 7.29 -8.34 -7.09
CA SER A 12 8.62 -8.86 -6.84
C SER A 12 9.60 -7.73 -6.62
N THR A 13 10.45 -7.86 -5.60
CA THR A 13 11.47 -6.88 -5.23
C THR A 13 12.77 -7.58 -4.90
N ILE A 14 13.91 -6.91 -5.01
CA ILE A 14 15.22 -7.50 -4.72
C ILE A 14 15.39 -7.94 -3.26
N TRP A 15 14.63 -7.34 -2.35
CA TRP A 15 14.59 -7.66 -0.92
C TRP A 15 13.39 -8.54 -0.54
N GLY A 16 12.60 -8.97 -1.54
CA GLY A 16 11.38 -9.74 -1.32
C GLY A 16 11.66 -11.15 -0.82
N GLY A 17 10.80 -11.61 0.08
CA GLY A 17 10.84 -12.95 0.63
C GLY A 17 9.96 -13.95 -0.13
N GLU A 18 9.71 -15.09 0.50
CA GLU A 18 8.93 -16.21 -0.08
C GLU A 18 7.69 -16.55 0.77
N LYS A 19 7.36 -15.73 1.79
CA LYS A 19 6.30 -16.03 2.76
C LYS A 19 4.91 -15.58 2.32
N ILE A 20 4.77 -14.54 1.48
CA ILE A 20 3.47 -13.99 1.08
C ILE A 20 2.61 -15.04 0.37
N ILE A 21 3.15 -15.74 -0.60
CA ILE A 21 2.40 -16.73 -1.39
C ILE A 21 1.83 -17.86 -0.51
N PRO A 22 2.63 -18.57 0.31
CA PRO A 22 2.09 -19.60 1.21
C PRO A 22 1.20 -19.02 2.32
N PHE A 23 1.53 -17.85 2.86
CA PHE A 23 0.70 -17.18 3.88
C PHE A 23 -0.72 -16.88 3.39
N LYS A 24 -0.83 -16.50 2.13
CA LYS A 24 -2.11 -16.18 1.48
C LYS A 24 -2.75 -17.37 0.78
N HIS A 25 -2.14 -18.54 0.83
CA HIS A 25 -2.60 -19.76 0.14
C HIS A 25 -2.84 -19.55 -1.35
N LEU A 26 -1.95 -18.79 -2.01
CA LEU A 26 -2.03 -18.55 -3.43
C LEU A 26 -1.43 -19.72 -4.21
N ASN A 27 -2.12 -20.14 -5.27
CA ASN A 27 -1.63 -21.21 -6.15
C ASN A 27 -0.93 -20.60 -7.38
N ILE A 28 0.17 -19.90 -7.14
CA ILE A 28 0.99 -19.26 -8.17
C ILE A 28 2.47 -19.41 -7.81
N GLU A 29 3.33 -19.39 -8.81
CA GLU A 29 4.77 -19.34 -8.65
C GLU A 29 5.29 -17.97 -9.07
N GLN A 30 5.75 -17.19 -8.09
CA GLN A 30 6.39 -15.91 -8.33
C GLN A 30 7.50 -15.72 -7.29
N PRO A 31 8.75 -15.56 -7.71
CA PRO A 31 9.87 -15.42 -6.78
C PRO A 31 9.91 -14.02 -6.17
N GLN A 32 10.52 -13.94 -4.99
CA GLN A 32 10.87 -12.68 -4.32
C GLN A 32 9.70 -11.69 -4.22
N VAL A 33 8.53 -12.19 -3.79
CA VAL A 33 7.34 -11.34 -3.59
C VAL A 33 7.53 -10.51 -2.33
N GLY A 34 8.04 -9.31 -2.47
CA GLY A 34 8.25 -8.38 -1.37
C GLY A 34 6.99 -7.66 -0.92
N GLU A 35 6.03 -7.46 -1.82
CA GLU A 35 4.77 -6.78 -1.48
C GLU A 35 3.56 -7.49 -2.11
N SER A 36 2.46 -7.54 -1.37
CA SER A 36 1.13 -7.89 -1.86
C SER A 36 0.19 -6.74 -1.55
N TRP A 37 -0.22 -6.01 -2.57
CA TRP A 37 -1.15 -4.90 -2.42
C TRP A 37 -2.57 -5.44 -2.38
N GLU A 38 -3.23 -5.24 -1.24
CA GLU A 38 -4.57 -5.77 -0.96
C GLU A 38 -5.66 -4.80 -1.40
N ILE A 39 -5.44 -3.51 -1.12
CA ILE A 39 -6.32 -2.43 -1.56
C ILE A 39 -5.44 -1.30 -2.09
N SER A 40 -5.61 -0.99 -3.37
CA SER A 40 -4.85 0.06 -4.06
C SER A 40 -5.74 0.85 -5.03
N ASN A 41 -5.56 2.16 -5.02
CA ASN A 41 -6.09 3.06 -6.04
C ASN A 41 -4.97 3.79 -6.79
N VAL A 42 -3.76 3.24 -6.77
CA VAL A 42 -2.62 3.79 -7.50
C VAL A 42 -2.87 3.61 -9.01
N PRO A 43 -2.76 4.67 -9.81
CA PRO A 43 -2.98 4.57 -11.26
C PRO A 43 -2.12 3.49 -11.92
N GLY A 44 -2.78 2.58 -12.64
CA GLY A 44 -2.15 1.42 -13.28
C GLY A 44 -2.02 0.19 -12.38
N ASP A 45 -2.25 0.34 -11.08
CA ASP A 45 -2.24 -0.73 -10.08
C ASP A 45 -3.49 -0.67 -9.20
N GLU A 46 -4.63 -0.33 -9.79
CA GLU A 46 -5.92 -0.32 -9.07
C GLU A 46 -6.38 -1.73 -8.76
N SER A 47 -6.80 -1.97 -7.53
CA SER A 47 -7.37 -3.25 -7.11
C SER A 47 -8.63 -3.59 -7.90
N VAL A 48 -8.71 -4.83 -8.38
CA VAL A 48 -9.84 -5.36 -9.17
C VAL A 48 -10.65 -6.33 -8.32
N VAL A 49 -11.98 -6.17 -8.33
CA VAL A 49 -12.92 -7.02 -7.59
C VAL A 49 -12.87 -8.44 -8.13
N ALA A 50 -12.74 -9.40 -7.22
CA ALA A 50 -12.65 -10.83 -7.52
C ALA A 50 -13.97 -11.60 -7.35
N ASN A 51 -15.03 -10.99 -6.76
CA ASN A 51 -16.24 -11.70 -6.38
C ASN A 51 -17.53 -10.95 -6.72
N GLY A 52 -18.62 -11.70 -6.84
CA GLY A 52 -19.99 -11.18 -6.97
C GLY A 52 -20.26 -10.44 -8.30
N THR A 53 -21.30 -9.63 -8.31
CA THR A 53 -21.78 -8.93 -9.51
C THR A 53 -20.85 -7.84 -10.01
N GLU A 54 -19.98 -7.33 -9.13
CA GLU A 54 -19.02 -6.28 -9.44
C GLU A 54 -17.64 -6.83 -9.86
N ALA A 55 -17.52 -8.16 -9.98
CA ALA A 55 -16.26 -8.79 -10.40
C ALA A 55 -15.74 -8.18 -11.72
N GLY A 56 -14.44 -7.84 -11.73
CA GLY A 56 -13.79 -7.19 -12.87
C GLY A 56 -13.77 -5.66 -12.82
N LYS A 57 -14.61 -5.01 -11.99
CA LYS A 57 -14.50 -3.55 -11.77
C LYS A 57 -13.30 -3.23 -10.91
N ASN A 58 -12.62 -2.13 -11.20
CA ASN A 58 -11.55 -1.65 -10.33
C ASN A 58 -12.07 -0.74 -9.20
N LEU A 59 -11.23 -0.49 -8.20
CA LEU A 59 -11.58 0.32 -7.03
C LEU A 59 -12.01 1.75 -7.41
N SER A 60 -11.34 2.37 -8.38
CA SER A 60 -11.71 3.70 -8.86
C SER A 60 -13.14 3.76 -9.42
N GLN A 61 -13.55 2.71 -10.16
CA GLN A 61 -14.92 2.61 -10.70
C GLN A 61 -15.94 2.45 -9.57
N LEU A 62 -15.63 1.62 -8.56
CA LEU A 62 -16.51 1.43 -7.39
C LEU A 62 -16.68 2.72 -6.57
N VAL A 63 -15.58 3.47 -6.33
CA VAL A 63 -15.65 4.74 -5.59
C VAL A 63 -16.50 5.76 -6.33
N LYS A 64 -16.37 5.87 -7.65
CA LYS A 64 -17.19 6.77 -8.48
C LYS A 64 -18.68 6.40 -8.47
N GLU A 65 -18.98 5.10 -8.48
CA GLU A 65 -20.36 4.59 -8.52
C GLU A 65 -21.04 4.70 -7.15
N TYR A 66 -20.40 4.19 -6.10
CA TYR A 66 -20.99 4.06 -4.77
C TYR A 66 -20.69 5.24 -3.82
N LYS A 67 -19.68 6.05 -4.13
CA LYS A 67 -19.34 7.30 -3.41
C LYS A 67 -19.27 7.09 -1.89
N GLY A 68 -19.93 7.98 -1.14
CA GLY A 68 -20.00 7.91 0.31
C GLY A 68 -20.59 6.61 0.87
N SER A 69 -21.44 5.91 0.10
CA SER A 69 -21.97 4.61 0.51
C SER A 69 -20.88 3.53 0.61
N LEU A 70 -19.76 3.67 -0.14
CA LEU A 70 -18.62 2.76 -0.07
C LEU A 70 -17.56 3.22 0.94
N VAL A 71 -17.15 4.48 0.85
CA VAL A 71 -15.99 4.98 1.59
C VAL A 71 -16.36 5.81 2.83
N GLY A 72 -17.65 6.04 3.05
CA GLY A 72 -18.18 6.96 4.06
C GLY A 72 -18.30 8.38 3.53
N ASP A 73 -19.37 9.09 3.92
CA ASP A 73 -19.67 10.42 3.39
C ASP A 73 -18.57 11.43 3.69
N SER A 74 -18.03 11.43 4.90
CA SER A 74 -16.96 12.33 5.31
C SER A 74 -15.67 12.12 4.51
N ASN A 75 -15.33 10.85 4.21
CA ASN A 75 -14.17 10.53 3.39
C ASN A 75 -14.41 10.94 1.93
N TYR A 76 -15.60 10.68 1.40
CA TYR A 76 -15.92 11.08 0.03
C TYR A 76 -15.92 12.60 -0.14
N GLN A 77 -16.45 13.35 0.85
CA GLN A 77 -16.37 14.82 0.86
C GLN A 77 -14.92 15.35 0.86
N ARG A 78 -14.02 14.64 1.56
CA ARG A 78 -12.61 15.06 1.66
C ARG A 78 -11.77 14.66 0.45
N PHE A 79 -11.95 13.47 -0.08
CA PHE A 79 -11.06 12.87 -1.08
C PHE A 79 -11.69 12.71 -2.47
N GLY A 80 -13.02 12.91 -2.59
CA GLY A 80 -13.75 12.72 -3.84
C GLY A 80 -13.62 11.29 -4.36
N ASP A 81 -13.31 11.14 -5.64
CA ASP A 81 -13.15 9.85 -6.29
C ASP A 81 -11.81 9.16 -5.98
N ASN A 82 -10.93 9.80 -5.21
CA ASN A 82 -9.64 9.23 -4.82
C ASN A 82 -9.80 8.41 -3.54
N PHE A 83 -9.47 7.13 -3.61
CA PHE A 83 -9.35 6.29 -2.41
C PHE A 83 -7.99 6.55 -1.75
N PRO A 84 -7.95 7.03 -0.48
CA PRO A 84 -6.73 7.61 0.08
C PRO A 84 -5.77 6.61 0.74
N LEU A 85 -6.03 5.31 0.63
CA LEU A 85 -5.24 4.28 1.29
C LEU A 85 -4.61 3.31 0.29
N LEU A 86 -3.42 2.85 0.64
CA LEU A 86 -2.79 1.66 0.09
C LEU A 86 -2.56 0.68 1.24
N ILE A 87 -3.21 -0.48 1.18
CA ILE A 87 -3.07 -1.53 2.18
C ILE A 87 -2.29 -2.68 1.57
N LYS A 88 -1.18 -3.07 2.20
CA LYS A 88 -0.30 -4.10 1.67
C LYS A 88 0.34 -4.96 2.76
N PHE A 89 0.62 -6.21 2.41
CA PHE A 89 1.59 -7.04 3.13
C PHE A 89 2.99 -6.77 2.58
N ILE A 90 3.96 -6.81 3.48
CA ILE A 90 5.39 -6.74 3.14
C ILE A 90 6.07 -7.97 3.70
N ASP A 91 6.85 -8.66 2.87
CA ASP A 91 7.72 -9.75 3.27
C ASP A 91 9.15 -9.42 2.85
N ALA A 92 9.97 -9.06 3.81
CA ALA A 92 11.34 -8.65 3.61
C ALA A 92 12.30 -9.75 4.07
N CYS A 93 13.16 -10.22 3.18
CA CYS A 93 14.28 -11.10 3.49
C CYS A 93 15.63 -10.35 3.55
N ASP A 94 15.65 -9.08 3.17
CA ASP A 94 16.81 -8.19 3.23
C ASP A 94 16.39 -6.77 3.62
N ASP A 95 17.32 -5.86 3.81
CA ASP A 95 17.07 -4.48 4.20
C ASP A 95 16.31 -3.71 3.09
N LEU A 96 15.22 -3.06 3.47
CA LEU A 96 14.56 -2.07 2.62
C LEU A 96 15.34 -0.76 2.62
N SER A 97 15.20 0.02 1.54
CA SER A 97 15.73 1.38 1.49
C SER A 97 15.19 2.24 2.64
N ILE A 98 16.07 3.08 3.21
CA ILE A 98 15.64 4.09 4.18
C ILE A 98 14.96 5.23 3.42
N GLN A 99 13.69 5.49 3.74
CA GLN A 99 12.87 6.48 3.06
C GLN A 99 12.38 7.53 4.05
N VAL A 100 12.30 8.77 3.57
CA VAL A 100 11.65 9.88 4.29
C VAL A 100 10.54 10.40 3.38
N HIS A 101 9.31 10.31 3.85
CA HIS A 101 8.15 10.76 3.09
C HIS A 101 7.82 12.22 3.42
N PRO A 102 7.44 13.03 2.42
CA PRO A 102 6.98 14.40 2.65
C PRO A 102 5.60 14.40 3.30
N ASP A 103 5.30 15.48 4.04
CA ASP A 103 3.95 15.81 4.44
C ASP A 103 3.07 16.26 3.23
N ASP A 104 1.78 16.49 3.47
CA ASP A 104 0.85 16.86 2.40
C ASP A 104 1.22 18.17 1.71
N GLU A 105 1.70 19.18 2.45
CA GLU A 105 2.08 20.48 1.92
C GLU A 105 3.28 20.36 0.97
N LEU A 106 4.32 19.68 1.43
CA LEU A 106 5.54 19.50 0.65
C LEU A 106 5.33 18.58 -0.55
N ALA A 107 4.54 17.50 -0.39
CA ALA A 107 4.19 16.59 -1.47
C ALA A 107 3.39 17.30 -2.56
N LYS A 108 2.42 18.12 -2.18
CA LYS A 108 1.64 18.93 -3.13
C LYS A 108 2.50 19.92 -3.89
N LYS A 109 3.39 20.62 -3.19
CA LYS A 109 4.28 21.62 -3.78
C LYS A 109 5.28 21.02 -4.76
N ARG A 110 5.84 19.85 -4.46
CA ARG A 110 6.94 19.25 -5.25
C ARG A 110 6.46 18.27 -6.31
N HIS A 111 5.37 17.54 -6.03
CA HIS A 111 4.97 16.39 -6.83
C HIS A 111 3.50 16.44 -7.25
N ASN A 112 2.74 17.48 -6.85
CA ASN A 112 1.30 17.57 -7.04
C ASN A 112 0.56 16.30 -6.54
N SER A 113 1.01 15.75 -5.43
CA SER A 113 0.49 14.54 -4.80
C SER A 113 0.19 14.76 -3.32
N MET A 114 -0.43 13.79 -2.69
CA MET A 114 -0.60 13.77 -1.23
C MET A 114 0.69 13.30 -0.56
N GLY A 115 0.88 13.70 0.70
CA GLY A 115 1.91 13.15 1.57
C GLY A 115 1.66 11.66 1.85
N LYS A 116 2.61 11.00 2.49
CA LYS A 116 2.51 9.57 2.77
C LYS A 116 2.68 9.32 4.27
N THR A 117 1.55 9.35 4.98
CA THR A 117 1.49 8.88 6.37
C THR A 117 1.36 7.37 6.37
N GLU A 118 2.23 6.68 7.09
CA GLU A 118 2.28 5.22 7.15
C GLU A 118 2.01 4.71 8.55
N MET A 119 1.38 3.55 8.63
CA MET A 119 1.25 2.74 9.83
C MET A 119 1.72 1.31 9.51
N TRP A 120 2.54 0.75 10.38
CA TRP A 120 3.04 -0.62 10.26
C TRP A 120 2.52 -1.48 11.39
N TYR A 121 2.07 -2.68 11.05
CA TYR A 121 1.75 -3.73 12.00
C TYR A 121 2.66 -4.93 11.73
N VAL A 122 3.45 -5.32 12.73
CA VAL A 122 4.39 -6.42 12.59
C VAL A 122 3.68 -7.73 12.86
N ILE A 123 3.59 -8.59 11.84
CA ILE A 123 2.96 -9.91 11.91
C ILE A 123 3.97 -10.97 12.35
N ASP A 124 5.20 -10.91 11.80
CA ASP A 124 6.29 -11.84 12.09
C ASP A 124 7.61 -11.06 12.13
N ASN A 125 8.48 -11.37 13.08
CA ASN A 125 9.77 -10.71 13.28
C ASN A 125 10.96 -11.66 13.07
N ALA A 126 10.77 -12.75 12.36
CA ALA A 126 11.81 -13.76 12.08
C ALA A 126 12.55 -14.24 13.35
N GLY A 127 11.81 -14.46 14.44
CA GLY A 127 12.38 -14.88 15.72
C GLY A 127 13.22 -13.79 16.42
N GLY A 128 12.85 -12.53 16.24
CA GLY A 128 13.52 -11.37 16.85
C GLY A 128 14.73 -10.85 16.06
N LYS A 129 14.96 -11.32 14.85
CA LYS A 129 16.08 -10.90 13.99
C LYS A 129 15.74 -9.72 13.09
N ALA A 130 14.45 -9.46 12.87
CA ALA A 130 14.00 -8.33 12.05
C ALA A 130 14.11 -7.01 12.82
N HIS A 131 14.46 -5.96 12.12
CA HIS A 131 14.59 -4.60 12.66
C HIS A 131 13.73 -3.63 11.86
N LEU A 132 13.09 -2.71 12.56
CA LEU A 132 12.38 -1.57 11.97
C LEU A 132 13.02 -0.28 12.46
N ARG A 133 13.35 0.62 11.53
CA ARG A 133 13.85 1.96 11.86
C ARG A 133 12.70 2.95 11.75
N SER A 134 12.36 3.59 12.87
CA SER A 134 11.31 4.60 12.94
C SER A 134 11.85 5.90 13.50
N GLY A 135 11.76 6.98 12.70
CA GLY A 135 12.20 8.31 13.08
C GLY A 135 13.72 8.48 13.13
N LEU A 136 14.15 9.60 13.72
CA LEU A 136 15.56 10.00 13.83
C LEU A 136 15.94 10.06 15.31
N SER A 137 17.13 9.55 15.65
CA SER A 137 17.67 9.60 17.02
C SER A 137 18.09 11.01 17.46
N LYS A 138 18.27 11.93 16.51
CA LYS A 138 18.65 13.33 16.75
C LYS A 138 17.95 14.25 15.76
N LYS A 139 17.68 15.50 16.16
CA LYS A 139 17.22 16.54 15.24
C LYS A 139 18.34 16.86 14.26
N ILE A 140 18.14 16.55 12.98
CA ILE A 140 19.11 16.83 11.91
C ILE A 140 18.49 17.76 10.87
N LYS A 141 19.33 18.58 10.21
CA LYS A 141 18.93 19.25 8.98
C LYS A 141 19.07 18.23 7.84
N ILE A 142 17.98 17.90 7.19
CA ILE A 142 18.01 17.04 6.02
C ILE A 142 18.62 17.83 4.86
N GLY A 143 19.84 17.47 4.49
CA GLY A 143 20.48 17.99 3.28
C GLY A 143 19.88 17.36 2.01
N ARG A 144 20.23 17.89 0.83
CA ARG A 144 19.90 17.25 -0.44
C ARG A 144 20.45 15.82 -0.45
N ALA A 145 19.58 14.82 -0.62
CA ALA A 145 20.04 13.51 -1.03
C ALA A 145 20.76 13.67 -2.37
N ARG A 146 22.02 13.25 -2.45
CA ARG A 146 22.67 13.07 -3.75
C ARG A 146 22.14 11.75 -4.31
N VAL A 147 21.49 11.85 -5.46
CA VAL A 147 21.15 10.71 -6.30
C VAL A 147 22.44 10.26 -6.97
#